data_2c8183fdb06eb7ba33cff9af8544d1c3
#
_entry.id   2c8183fdb06eb7ba33cff9af8544d1c3
#
_cell.length_a   1.000
_cell.length_b   1.000
_cell.length_c   1.000
_cell.angle_alpha   90.00
_cell.angle_beta   90.00
_cell.angle_gamma   90.00
#
_symmetry.space_group_name_H-M   'P 1'
#
loop_
_entity.id
_entity.type
_entity.pdbx_description
1 polymer ?
#
loop_
_entity_poly.entity_id
_entity_poly.type
_entity_poly.pdbx_seq_one_letter_code
_entity_poly.pdbx_strand_id
1 'polypeptide(L)'
;MANKFVQELRWRGMVHDIMPGTEEQLDKEMTTAYIGFDPTSDSLHIGSLVPIILLVHLEKAGHKPIALVGGATGMIGDPSGKSDERNLLDEATLNHNVAGIKNVLSRFLDFNSTKENAPVLVNNYDWMKNFSFIDFARDVGKRITVNYMMAKDSVKKRLSGDEGSVG
;
A
#
# COMPACT_ATOMS: atom_id res chain seq x y z
N MET A 1 15.95 -22.85 8.49
CA MET A 1 15.95 -21.86 9.63
C MET A 1 14.86 -20.87 9.32
N ALA A 2 14.07 -20.41 10.31
CA ALA A 2 13.04 -19.42 10.03
C ALA A 2 13.69 -18.10 9.59
N ASN A 3 13.06 -17.40 8.64
CA ASN A 3 13.54 -16.14 8.07
C ASN A 3 13.74 -15.08 9.16
N LYS A 4 14.88 -14.39 9.16
CA LYS A 4 15.22 -13.39 10.19
C LYS A 4 14.20 -12.24 10.25
N PHE A 5 13.69 -11.80 9.11
CA PHE A 5 12.66 -10.77 9.04
C PHE A 5 11.36 -11.23 9.71
N VAL A 6 10.86 -12.41 9.33
CA VAL A 6 9.63 -12.98 9.90
C VAL A 6 9.78 -13.29 11.39
N GLN A 7 10.96 -13.79 11.83
CA GLN A 7 11.25 -14.00 13.26
C GLN A 7 11.16 -12.70 14.06
N GLU A 8 11.76 -11.62 13.55
CA GLU A 8 11.72 -10.30 14.19
C GLU A 8 10.29 -9.78 14.31
N LEU A 9 9.49 -9.93 13.26
CA LEU A 9 8.09 -9.53 13.27
C LEU A 9 7.24 -10.37 14.24
N ARG A 10 7.47 -11.68 14.30
CA ARG A 10 6.78 -12.57 15.27
C ARG A 10 7.12 -12.20 16.70
N TRP A 11 8.39 -11.96 16.98
CA TRP A 11 8.83 -11.53 18.31
C TRP A 11 8.19 -10.22 18.76
N ARG A 12 7.97 -9.30 17.81
CA ARG A 12 7.30 -8.02 18.07
C ARG A 12 5.77 -8.11 18.11
N GLY A 13 5.17 -9.25 17.81
CA GLY A 13 3.71 -9.38 17.70
C GLY A 13 3.11 -8.64 16.50
N MET A 14 3.91 -8.41 15.44
CA MET A 14 3.51 -7.67 14.24
C MET A 14 2.98 -8.57 13.12
N VAL A 15 2.92 -9.89 13.34
CA VAL A 15 2.41 -10.85 12.35
C VAL A 15 0.99 -11.20 12.70
N HIS A 16 0.07 -10.93 11.77
CA HIS A 16 -1.32 -11.38 11.85
C HIS A 16 -1.51 -12.67 11.02
N ASP A 17 -1.05 -12.65 9.78
CA ASP A 17 -1.12 -13.78 8.86
C ASP A 17 0.07 -13.74 7.90
N ILE A 18 0.47 -14.92 7.38
CA ILE A 18 1.55 -15.06 6.40
C ILE A 18 1.08 -16.03 5.32
N MET A 19 1.14 -15.58 4.07
CA MET A 19 0.86 -16.42 2.92
C MET A 19 1.88 -17.55 2.81
N PRO A 20 1.45 -18.79 2.49
CA PRO A 20 2.35 -19.90 2.21
C PRO A 20 3.42 -19.54 1.17
N GLY A 21 4.66 -19.93 1.41
CA GLY A 21 5.80 -19.67 0.51
C GLY A 21 6.49 -18.31 0.76
N THR A 22 5.98 -17.45 1.66
CA THR A 22 6.60 -16.14 1.93
C THR A 22 7.98 -16.28 2.57
N GLU A 23 8.12 -17.13 3.58
CA GLU A 23 9.41 -17.32 4.28
C GLU A 23 10.45 -17.92 3.35
N GLU A 24 10.06 -18.90 2.53
CA GLU A 24 10.91 -19.53 1.54
C GLU A 24 11.39 -18.54 0.48
N GLN A 25 10.53 -17.65 0.01
CA GLN A 25 10.88 -16.61 -0.95
C GLN A 25 11.89 -15.61 -0.34
N LEU A 26 11.65 -15.18 0.90
CA LEU A 26 12.52 -14.26 1.61
C LEU A 26 13.90 -14.88 1.95
N ASP A 27 13.97 -16.19 2.16
CA ASP A 27 15.25 -16.92 2.38
C ASP A 27 16.02 -17.15 1.08
N LYS A 28 15.30 -17.19 -0.06
CA LYS A 28 15.88 -17.54 -1.35
C LYS A 28 16.67 -16.40 -1.98
N GLU A 29 16.12 -15.19 -1.92
CA GLU A 29 16.69 -14.05 -2.62
C GLU A 29 16.22 -12.71 -2.04
N MET A 30 16.90 -11.61 -2.38
CA MET A 30 16.44 -10.28 -2.08
C MET A 30 15.05 -10.07 -2.69
N THR A 31 14.06 -9.90 -1.84
CA THR A 31 12.66 -9.78 -2.23
C THR A 31 12.22 -8.31 -2.15
N THR A 32 11.49 -7.85 -3.15
CA THR A 32 10.85 -6.54 -3.14
C THR A 32 9.44 -6.67 -2.56
N ALA A 33 9.11 -5.83 -1.57
CA ALA A 33 7.75 -5.76 -1.04
C ALA A 33 7.32 -4.30 -0.86
N TYR A 34 6.00 -4.05 -0.90
CA TYR A 34 5.47 -2.70 -0.78
C TYR A 34 4.40 -2.60 0.30
N ILE A 35 4.25 -1.38 0.80
CA ILE A 35 3.12 -0.97 1.64
C ILE A 35 2.55 0.33 1.08
N GLY A 36 1.20 0.40 1.01
CA GLY A 36 0.47 1.57 0.53
C GLY A 36 0.20 2.59 1.63
N PHE A 37 0.29 3.87 1.27
CA PHE A 37 -0.03 5.03 2.12
C PHE A 37 -0.99 5.95 1.37
N ASP A 38 -2.16 6.19 1.94
CA ASP A 38 -3.18 7.05 1.34
C ASP A 38 -2.89 8.53 1.61
N PRO A 39 -2.84 9.40 0.58
CA PRO A 39 -2.55 10.83 0.71
C PRO A 39 -3.79 11.64 1.10
N THR A 40 -4.48 11.25 2.18
CA THR A 40 -5.69 11.91 2.68
C THR A 40 -5.41 13.18 3.48
N SER A 41 -4.16 13.37 3.87
CA SER A 41 -3.63 14.55 4.57
C SER A 41 -2.15 14.72 4.23
N ASP A 42 -1.59 15.86 4.54
CA ASP A 42 -0.16 16.18 4.38
C ASP A 42 0.74 15.49 5.43
N SER A 43 0.16 14.70 6.31
CA SER A 43 0.88 13.97 7.35
C SER A 43 0.28 12.59 7.59
N LEU A 44 1.03 11.73 8.29
CA LEU A 44 0.62 10.40 8.71
C LEU A 44 0.31 10.38 10.21
N HIS A 45 -0.71 9.64 10.60
CA HIS A 45 -1.08 9.47 12.01
C HIS A 45 -0.24 8.36 12.69
N ILE A 46 -0.32 8.27 14.01
CA ILE A 46 0.46 7.31 14.82
C ILE A 46 0.28 5.84 14.38
N GLY A 47 -0.90 5.46 13.90
CA GLY A 47 -1.15 4.10 13.39
C GLY A 47 -0.33 3.76 12.14
N SER A 48 0.12 4.76 11.40
CA SER A 48 0.99 4.56 10.23
C SER A 48 2.43 4.17 10.60
N LEU A 49 2.82 4.29 11.88
CA LEU A 49 4.15 3.84 12.31
C LEU A 49 4.35 2.33 12.13
N VAL A 50 3.31 1.53 12.35
CA VAL A 50 3.41 0.07 12.21
C VAL A 50 3.84 -0.31 10.78
N PRO A 51 3.12 0.09 9.72
CA PRO A 51 3.55 -0.19 8.35
C PRO A 51 4.90 0.44 7.98
N ILE A 52 5.23 1.63 8.50
CA ILE A 52 6.56 2.23 8.27
C ILE A 52 7.66 1.37 8.88
N ILE A 53 7.50 0.93 10.13
CA ILE A 53 8.48 0.09 10.82
C ILE A 53 8.61 -1.28 10.15
N LEU A 54 7.54 -1.84 9.56
CA LEU A 54 7.62 -3.05 8.73
C LEU A 54 8.58 -2.85 7.54
N LEU A 55 8.48 -1.73 6.81
CA LEU A 55 9.41 -1.41 5.72
C LEU A 55 10.85 -1.24 6.21
N VAL A 56 11.05 -0.61 7.37
CA VAL A 56 12.38 -0.46 7.99
C VAL A 56 12.98 -1.83 8.35
N HIS A 57 12.19 -2.75 8.90
CA HIS A 57 12.67 -4.10 9.21
C HIS A 57 12.96 -4.91 7.95
N LEU A 58 12.15 -4.73 6.90
CA LEU A 58 12.38 -5.36 5.60
C LEU A 58 13.74 -4.94 5.01
N GLU A 59 14.04 -3.63 5.02
CA GLU A 59 15.33 -3.09 4.57
C GLU A 59 16.49 -3.66 5.39
N LYS A 60 16.37 -3.64 6.73
CA LYS A 60 17.40 -4.17 7.65
C LYS A 60 17.67 -5.66 7.45
N ALA A 61 16.68 -6.41 7.00
CA ALA A 61 16.82 -7.83 6.68
C ALA A 61 17.44 -8.08 5.29
N GLY A 62 17.79 -7.04 4.53
CA GLY A 62 18.43 -7.14 3.22
C GLY A 62 17.45 -7.18 2.05
N HIS A 63 16.16 -6.95 2.27
CA HIS A 63 15.14 -6.90 1.24
C HIS A 63 14.84 -5.47 0.80
N LYS A 64 14.17 -5.29 -0.34
CA LYS A 64 13.92 -3.98 -0.94
C LYS A 64 12.51 -3.47 -0.62
N PRO A 65 12.37 -2.45 0.25
CA PRO A 65 11.07 -1.87 0.54
C PRO A 65 10.64 -0.85 -0.51
N ILE A 66 9.35 -0.86 -0.84
CA ILE A 66 8.69 0.18 -1.62
C ILE A 66 7.62 0.84 -0.74
N ALA A 67 7.73 2.15 -0.56
CA ALA A 67 6.66 2.97 -0.02
C ALA A 67 5.80 3.47 -1.19
N LEU A 68 4.57 2.94 -1.31
CA LEU A 68 3.63 3.26 -2.38
C LEU A 68 2.66 4.34 -1.90
N VAL A 69 2.69 5.52 -2.50
CA VAL A 69 1.69 6.55 -2.24
C VAL A 69 0.51 6.40 -3.20
N GLY A 70 -0.70 6.38 -2.66
CA GLY A 70 -1.94 6.17 -3.39
C GLY A 70 -2.48 7.43 -4.07
N GLY A 71 -1.70 8.13 -4.90
CA GLY A 71 -2.14 9.35 -5.57
C GLY A 71 -3.34 9.12 -6.50
N ALA A 72 -3.34 8.08 -7.32
CA ALA A 72 -4.47 7.77 -8.19
C ALA A 72 -5.72 7.37 -7.40
N THR A 73 -5.58 6.52 -6.39
CA THR A 73 -6.69 6.10 -5.54
C THR A 73 -7.26 7.26 -4.70
N GLY A 74 -6.41 8.20 -4.28
CA GLY A 74 -6.83 9.43 -3.61
C GLY A 74 -7.71 10.33 -4.48
N MET A 75 -7.49 10.35 -5.80
CA MET A 75 -8.33 11.10 -6.75
C MET A 75 -9.70 10.46 -6.98
N ILE A 76 -9.84 9.16 -6.77
CA ILE A 76 -11.11 8.43 -6.93
C ILE A 76 -11.99 8.55 -5.68
N GLY A 77 -11.40 8.93 -4.54
CA GLY A 77 -12.14 9.02 -3.29
C GLY A 77 -12.33 7.68 -2.59
N ASP A 78 -11.41 6.73 -2.78
CA ASP A 78 -11.48 5.42 -2.13
C ASP A 78 -11.63 5.55 -0.60
N PRO A 79 -12.72 5.05 -0.01
CA PRO A 79 -12.99 5.18 1.42
C PRO A 79 -12.05 4.38 2.32
N SER A 80 -11.25 3.43 1.82
CA SER A 80 -10.23 2.64 2.55
C SER A 80 -10.62 2.32 3.99
N GLY A 81 -11.66 1.48 4.16
CA GLY A 81 -12.10 1.00 5.47
C GLY A 81 -12.96 1.96 6.29
N LYS A 82 -13.41 3.08 5.73
CA LYS A 82 -14.45 3.96 6.28
C LYS A 82 -15.76 3.81 5.53
N SER A 83 -16.87 4.11 6.19
CA SER A 83 -18.22 4.02 5.63
C SER A 83 -18.57 5.13 4.64
N ASP A 84 -17.93 6.30 4.80
CA ASP A 84 -18.28 7.48 4.01
C ASP A 84 -17.34 7.64 2.84
N GLU A 85 -17.90 8.02 1.68
CA GLU A 85 -17.15 8.43 0.51
C GLU A 85 -16.26 9.63 0.87
N ARG A 86 -14.97 9.56 0.54
CA ARG A 86 -14.05 10.67 0.81
C ARG A 86 -14.35 11.83 -0.14
N ASN A 87 -14.24 13.06 0.36
CA ASN A 87 -14.24 14.22 -0.50
C ASN A 87 -13.15 14.09 -1.55
N LEU A 88 -13.52 14.28 -2.82
CA LEU A 88 -12.56 14.27 -3.92
C LEU A 88 -11.55 15.39 -3.70
N LEU A 89 -10.28 15.04 -3.65
CA LEU A 89 -9.19 16.00 -3.55
C LEU A 89 -8.87 16.55 -4.95
N ASP A 90 -8.66 17.83 -5.06
CA ASP A 90 -8.09 18.39 -6.27
C ASP A 90 -6.60 18.00 -6.43
N GLU A 91 -6.08 18.11 -7.64
CA GLU A 91 -4.71 17.69 -7.94
C GLU A 91 -3.66 18.47 -7.12
N ALA A 92 -3.91 19.75 -6.84
CA ALA A 92 -2.98 20.59 -6.08
C ALA A 92 -2.89 20.11 -4.61
N THR A 93 -4.04 19.88 -3.98
CA THR A 93 -4.12 19.33 -2.62
C THR A 93 -3.50 17.93 -2.55
N LEU A 94 -3.79 17.09 -3.54
CA LEU A 94 -3.20 15.74 -3.61
C LEU A 94 -1.68 15.80 -3.66
N ASN A 95 -1.11 16.63 -4.55
CA ASN A 95 0.33 16.80 -4.68
C ASN A 95 0.97 17.35 -3.40
N HIS A 96 0.30 18.27 -2.72
CA HIS A 96 0.73 18.79 -1.41
C HIS A 96 0.80 17.66 -0.38
N ASN A 97 -0.25 16.85 -0.28
CA ASN A 97 -0.32 15.73 0.65
C ASN A 97 0.76 14.66 0.34
N VAL A 98 0.96 14.32 -0.93
CA VAL A 98 2.01 13.39 -1.36
C VAL A 98 3.40 13.89 -0.93
N ALA A 99 3.68 15.19 -1.09
CA ALA A 99 4.94 15.78 -0.64
C ALA A 99 5.10 15.71 0.89
N GLY A 100 4.03 15.97 1.64
CA GLY A 100 4.00 15.85 3.09
C GLY A 100 4.30 14.43 3.57
N ILE A 101 3.62 13.43 2.98
CA ILE A 101 3.85 12.01 3.28
C ILE A 101 5.30 11.60 2.97
N LYS A 102 5.84 12.03 1.83
CA LYS A 102 7.25 11.80 1.48
C LYS A 102 8.19 12.33 2.57
N ASN A 103 7.94 13.54 3.07
CA ASN A 103 8.75 14.13 4.15
C ASN A 103 8.69 13.31 5.44
N VAL A 104 7.52 12.78 5.81
CA VAL A 104 7.38 11.90 6.97
C VAL A 104 8.15 10.59 6.76
N LEU A 105 7.94 9.91 5.64
CA LEU A 105 8.59 8.65 5.31
C LEU A 105 10.11 8.77 5.24
N SER A 106 10.64 9.90 4.74
CA SER A 106 12.09 10.17 4.64
C SER A 106 12.80 10.27 6.00
N ARG A 107 12.06 10.37 7.10
CA ARG A 107 12.63 10.30 8.45
C ARG A 107 12.98 8.88 8.89
N PHE A 108 12.43 7.88 8.23
CA PHE A 108 12.56 6.46 8.56
C PHE A 108 13.28 5.66 7.49
N LEU A 109 13.16 6.08 6.24
CA LEU A 109 13.65 5.39 5.05
C LEU A 109 14.52 6.34 4.24
N ASP A 110 15.77 5.93 3.94
CA ASP A 110 16.69 6.74 3.14
C ASP A 110 16.50 6.46 1.64
N PHE A 111 15.61 7.23 1.02
CA PHE A 111 15.33 7.14 -0.42
C PHE A 111 16.49 7.61 -1.32
N ASN A 112 17.55 8.20 -0.75
CA ASN A 112 18.75 8.60 -1.48
C ASN A 112 19.90 7.61 -1.32
N SER A 113 19.69 6.51 -0.61
CA SER A 113 20.68 5.45 -0.42
C SER A 113 21.09 4.85 -1.76
N THR A 114 22.37 4.50 -1.88
CA THR A 114 22.93 3.81 -3.06
C THR A 114 23.03 2.30 -2.89
N LYS A 115 22.51 1.76 -1.79
CA LYS A 115 22.47 0.31 -1.55
C LYS A 115 21.58 -0.38 -2.57
N GLU A 116 21.88 -1.62 -2.88
CA GLU A 116 21.07 -2.44 -3.79
C GLU A 116 19.61 -2.58 -3.31
N ASN A 117 19.43 -2.75 -2.00
CA ASN A 117 18.12 -2.83 -1.34
C ASN A 117 17.60 -1.47 -0.84
N ALA A 118 18.08 -0.37 -1.39
CA ALA A 118 17.60 0.95 -1.02
C ALA A 118 16.08 1.07 -1.12
N PRO A 119 15.41 1.72 -0.15
CA PRO A 119 13.99 1.99 -0.22
C PRO A 119 13.62 2.81 -1.46
N VAL A 120 12.45 2.55 -2.03
CA VAL A 120 11.94 3.32 -3.16
C VAL A 120 10.59 3.94 -2.78
N LEU A 121 10.41 5.22 -3.10
CA LEU A 121 9.11 5.88 -3.02
C LEU A 121 8.50 5.90 -4.42
N VAL A 122 7.27 5.42 -4.55
CA VAL A 122 6.51 5.46 -5.80
C VAL A 122 5.12 6.03 -5.57
N ASN A 123 4.57 6.68 -6.60
CA ASN A 123 3.20 7.18 -6.61
C ASN A 123 2.42 6.43 -7.71
N ASN A 124 1.34 5.76 -7.37
CA ASN A 124 0.57 5.03 -8.37
C ASN A 124 -0.07 5.93 -9.44
N TYR A 125 -0.22 7.23 -9.18
CA TYR A 125 -0.66 8.21 -10.16
C TYR A 125 0.27 8.29 -11.38
N ASP A 126 1.58 8.09 -11.21
CA ASP A 126 2.57 8.23 -12.28
C ASP A 126 2.31 7.27 -13.45
N TRP A 127 1.81 6.08 -13.18
CA TRP A 127 1.47 5.11 -14.22
C TRP A 127 -0.03 5.01 -14.51
N MET A 128 -0.90 5.22 -13.51
CA MET A 128 -2.35 5.09 -13.69
C MET A 128 -2.95 6.20 -14.54
N LYS A 129 -2.42 7.44 -14.47
CA LYS A 129 -2.91 8.58 -15.23
C LYS A 129 -2.87 8.40 -16.75
N ASN A 130 -1.99 7.51 -17.23
CA ASN A 130 -1.81 7.27 -18.66
C ASN A 130 -2.68 6.13 -19.20
N PHE A 131 -3.40 5.41 -18.34
CA PHE A 131 -4.33 4.38 -18.78
C PHE A 131 -5.63 5.01 -19.30
N SER A 132 -5.95 4.72 -20.55
CA SER A 132 -7.31 5.00 -21.02
C SER A 132 -8.30 4.00 -20.41
N PHE A 133 -9.57 4.38 -20.31
CA PHE A 133 -10.63 3.47 -19.85
C PHE A 133 -10.66 2.18 -20.68
N ILE A 134 -10.50 2.30 -22.01
CA ILE A 134 -10.51 1.15 -22.94
C ILE A 134 -9.31 0.22 -22.65
N ASP A 135 -8.12 0.78 -22.48
CA ASP A 135 -6.92 -0.03 -22.18
C ASP A 135 -7.07 -0.74 -20.84
N PHE A 136 -7.55 -0.04 -19.81
CA PHE A 136 -7.79 -0.64 -18.50
C PHE A 136 -8.84 -1.77 -18.59
N ALA A 137 -9.97 -1.54 -19.25
CA ALA A 137 -11.00 -2.55 -19.42
C ALA A 137 -10.48 -3.77 -20.20
N ARG A 138 -9.67 -3.55 -21.23
CA ARG A 138 -9.07 -4.63 -22.06
C ARG A 138 -8.04 -5.43 -21.30
N ASP A 139 -7.11 -4.78 -20.61
CA ASP A 139 -5.89 -5.42 -20.09
C ASP A 139 -6.06 -5.89 -18.64
N VAL A 140 -6.88 -5.22 -17.85
CA VAL A 140 -7.16 -5.52 -16.45
C VAL A 140 -8.58 -6.02 -16.25
N GLY A 141 -9.58 -5.26 -16.73
CA GLY A 141 -10.98 -5.51 -16.44
C GLY A 141 -11.45 -6.92 -16.80
N LYS A 142 -11.11 -7.41 -17.97
CA LYS A 142 -11.49 -8.77 -18.41
C LYS A 142 -10.80 -9.92 -17.64
N ARG A 143 -9.79 -9.62 -16.85
CA ARG A 143 -9.08 -10.62 -16.02
C ARG A 143 -9.65 -10.72 -14.60
N ILE A 144 -10.47 -9.77 -14.22
CA ILE A 144 -11.12 -9.72 -12.91
C ILE A 144 -12.58 -10.11 -13.10
N THR A 145 -12.95 -11.30 -12.63
CA THR A 145 -14.34 -11.77 -12.75
C THR A 145 -15.23 -11.09 -11.70
N VAL A 146 -16.50 -10.92 -12.02
CA VAL A 146 -17.52 -10.42 -11.09
C VAL A 146 -17.56 -11.28 -9.83
N ASN A 147 -17.51 -12.60 -9.96
CA ASN A 147 -17.50 -13.52 -8.81
C ASN A 147 -16.28 -13.30 -7.90
N TYR A 148 -15.11 -13.04 -8.46
CA TYR A 148 -13.92 -12.71 -7.68
C TYR A 148 -14.10 -11.42 -6.88
N MET A 149 -14.66 -10.37 -7.50
CA MET A 149 -14.93 -9.11 -6.82
C MET A 149 -15.97 -9.27 -5.72
N MET A 150 -17.07 -9.97 -6.01
CA MET A 150 -18.16 -10.23 -5.06
C MET A 150 -17.71 -11.05 -3.86
N ALA A 151 -16.65 -11.84 -3.98
CA ALA A 151 -16.09 -12.64 -2.88
C ALA A 151 -15.26 -11.80 -1.88
N LYS A 152 -14.86 -10.57 -2.24
CA LYS A 152 -14.08 -9.69 -1.36
C LYS A 152 -14.93 -9.14 -0.21
N ASP A 153 -14.40 -9.15 1.01
CA ASP A 153 -15.13 -8.69 2.19
C ASP A 153 -15.54 -7.22 2.12
N SER A 154 -14.70 -6.36 1.50
CA SER A 154 -15.02 -4.96 1.26
C SER A 154 -16.24 -4.78 0.33
N VAL A 155 -16.39 -5.64 -0.66
CA VAL A 155 -17.54 -5.62 -1.58
C VAL A 155 -18.77 -6.21 -0.90
N LYS A 156 -18.63 -7.33 -0.19
CA LYS A 156 -19.73 -7.95 0.55
C LYS A 156 -20.36 -7.00 1.56
N LYS A 157 -19.53 -6.29 2.35
CA LYS A 157 -20.01 -5.30 3.32
C LYS A 157 -20.84 -4.20 2.67
N ARG A 158 -20.43 -3.70 1.50
CA ARG A 158 -21.19 -2.68 0.76
C ARG A 158 -22.50 -3.20 0.19
N LEU A 159 -22.56 -4.46 -0.21
CA LEU A 159 -23.77 -5.07 -0.77
C LEU A 159 -24.78 -5.54 0.29
N SER A 160 -24.30 -5.90 1.50
CA SER A 160 -25.17 -6.39 2.58
C SER A 160 -25.99 -5.28 3.25
N GLY A 161 -25.73 -4.01 2.97
CA GLY A 161 -26.47 -2.90 3.56
C GLY A 161 -26.24 -2.76 5.08
N ASP A 162 -25.17 -3.34 5.62
CA ASP A 162 -24.78 -3.12 7.00
C ASP A 162 -24.57 -1.62 7.23
N GLU A 163 -25.19 -1.06 8.23
CA GLU A 163 -25.17 0.35 8.57
C GLU A 163 -23.72 0.84 8.61
N GLY A 164 -23.36 1.69 7.64
CA GLY A 164 -22.01 2.19 7.44
C GLY A 164 -21.43 1.92 6.04
N SER A 165 -22.12 1.17 5.18
CA SER A 165 -21.77 1.03 3.76
C SER A 165 -22.66 1.93 2.92
N VAL A 166 -22.22 3.15 2.64
CA VAL A 166 -22.84 3.95 1.58
C VAL A 166 -22.39 3.36 0.25
N GLY A 167 -23.35 3.04 -0.60
CA GLY A 167 -23.17 2.48 -1.92
C GLY A 167 -22.44 3.40 -2.88
#